data_9d419bbb365ac4cc298ea4538363c348
#
_entry.id   9d419bbb365ac4cc298ea4538363c348
#
_cell.length_a   1.000
_cell.length_b   1.000
_cell.length_c   1.000
_cell.angle_alpha   90.00
_cell.angle_beta   90.00
_cell.angle_gamma   90.00
#
_symmetry.space_group_name_H-M   'P 1'
#
loop_
_entity.id
_entity.type
_entity.pdbx_description
1 polymer ?
#
loop_
_entity_poly.entity_id
_entity_poly.type
_entity_poly.pdbx_seq_one_letter_code
_entity_poly.pdbx_strand_id
1 'polypeptide(L)'
;MNNLIEKIIWILTINFMLNACSSVAKDPPKPKNSRINKLDSLLTISEPEAKAIGKRIWINECGGTIEGLTSWNKGEYFASLGIGHFIWYHRIKRGPYEESFPSLVRYLVSKGVNVPEFIFNKHCPWETREDFVKAKNSPQMIELRNLLFSTIPLQTEFILLRLENALPKMVSAISIKNRSKVQSNFYKLTRTAKGKYAL
;
A
#
# COMPACT_ATOMS: atom_id res chain seq x y z
N MET A 1 -4.48 24.69 -12.06
CA MET A 1 -4.68 24.71 -10.59
C MET A 1 -4.52 23.31 -9.94
N ASN A 2 -4.26 22.23 -10.70
CA ASN A 2 -4.21 20.86 -10.20
C ASN A 2 -2.79 20.36 -9.83
N ASN A 3 -1.74 21.11 -10.21
CA ASN A 3 -0.36 20.66 -10.05
C ASN A 3 0.22 20.83 -8.62
N LEU A 4 -0.43 21.62 -7.77
CA LEU A 4 0.07 21.90 -6.42
C LEU A 4 -0.43 20.88 -5.40
N ILE A 5 -1.65 20.40 -5.56
CA ILE A 5 -2.27 19.38 -4.68
C ILE A 5 -1.62 18.02 -4.91
N GLU A 6 -1.37 17.65 -6.16
CA GLU A 6 -0.65 16.40 -6.50
C GLU A 6 0.78 16.40 -5.95
N LYS A 7 1.49 17.53 -6.02
CA LYS A 7 2.82 17.65 -5.42
C LYS A 7 2.81 17.58 -3.90
N ILE A 8 1.75 18.06 -3.24
CA ILE A 8 1.62 18.00 -1.78
C ILE A 8 1.31 16.57 -1.33
N ILE A 9 0.49 15.83 -2.05
CA ILE A 9 0.21 14.41 -1.77
C ILE A 9 1.48 13.56 -1.97
N TRP A 10 2.24 13.81 -3.04
CA TRP A 10 3.53 13.16 -3.29
C TRP A 10 4.58 13.49 -2.21
N ILE A 11 4.65 14.74 -1.77
CA ILE A 11 5.58 15.21 -0.73
C ILE A 11 5.22 14.62 0.65
N LEU A 12 3.94 14.47 0.97
CA LEU A 12 3.51 13.87 2.24
C LEU A 12 3.76 12.35 2.30
N THR A 13 3.66 11.64 1.17
CA THR A 13 4.01 10.21 1.11
C THR A 13 5.53 9.97 1.13
N ILE A 14 6.33 10.86 0.54
CA ILE A 14 7.80 10.75 0.48
C ILE A 14 8.47 11.23 1.78
N ASN A 15 8.03 12.33 2.40
CA ASN A 15 8.66 12.85 3.62
C ASN A 15 8.40 12.01 4.87
N PHE A 16 7.38 11.16 4.89
CA PHE A 16 7.14 10.24 6.00
C PHE A 16 8.17 9.09 6.06
N MET A 17 8.95 8.89 5.00
CA MET A 17 9.90 7.78 4.85
C MET A 17 11.36 8.13 5.20
N LEU A 18 11.70 9.39 5.51
CA LEU A 18 13.08 9.86 5.54
C LEU A 18 13.77 9.85 6.91
N ASN A 19 13.16 9.37 8.00
CA ASN A 19 13.80 9.34 9.32
C ASN A 19 13.73 7.98 9.99
N ALA A 20 14.61 7.07 9.59
CA ALA A 20 15.01 5.93 10.43
C ALA A 20 16.48 5.60 10.15
N CYS A 21 17.39 6.33 10.77
CA CYS A 21 18.80 5.96 10.80
C CYS A 21 19.23 5.62 12.23
N SER A 22 19.90 4.46 12.34
CA SER A 22 20.83 4.01 13.39
C SER A 22 20.26 3.53 14.74
N SER A 23 20.29 2.22 14.94
CA SER A 23 21.00 1.60 16.08
C SER A 23 21.16 0.09 15.90
N VAL A 24 22.38 -0.36 16.04
CA VAL A 24 22.97 -1.65 16.43
C VAL A 24 22.08 -2.89 16.51
N ALA A 25 22.47 -3.90 15.74
CA ALA A 25 21.92 -5.25 15.71
C ALA A 25 21.93 -5.92 17.10
N LYS A 26 20.75 -6.36 17.55
CA LYS A 26 20.53 -7.48 18.45
C LYS A 26 19.59 -8.45 17.77
N ASP A 27 19.89 -9.75 17.91
CA ASP A 27 19.11 -10.83 17.31
C ASP A 27 17.59 -10.68 17.50
N PRO A 28 16.79 -11.01 16.48
CA PRO A 28 15.34 -10.88 16.59
C PRO A 28 14.80 -11.91 17.57
N PRO A 29 13.95 -11.52 18.53
CA PRO A 29 13.22 -12.47 19.35
C PRO A 29 12.29 -13.32 18.48
N LYS A 30 12.25 -14.63 18.75
CA LYS A 30 11.32 -15.59 18.13
C LYS A 30 9.90 -15.02 18.13
N PRO A 31 9.13 -15.19 17.05
CA PRO A 31 7.78 -14.68 16.98
C PRO A 31 6.93 -15.37 18.05
N LYS A 32 6.56 -14.63 19.08
CA LYS A 32 5.46 -15.02 19.95
C LYS A 32 4.21 -15.01 19.08
N ASN A 33 3.52 -16.15 19.08
CA ASN A 33 2.21 -16.37 18.49
C ASN A 33 1.25 -15.27 18.93
N SER A 34 1.29 -14.11 18.27
CA SER A 34 0.29 -13.08 18.47
C SER A 34 -0.93 -13.54 17.69
N ARG A 35 -1.92 -14.05 18.42
CA ARG A 35 -3.30 -14.10 17.98
C ARG A 35 -3.55 -12.81 17.20
N ILE A 36 -3.82 -12.93 15.91
CA ILE A 36 -4.45 -11.88 15.14
C ILE A 36 -5.85 -11.79 15.75
N ASN A 37 -5.96 -11.07 16.85
CA ASN A 37 -7.23 -10.62 17.33
C ASN A 37 -7.80 -9.82 16.17
N LYS A 38 -8.99 -10.20 15.73
CA LYS A 38 -9.89 -9.42 14.91
C LYS A 38 -9.98 -8.02 15.55
N LEU A 39 -8.99 -7.18 15.24
CA LEU A 39 -9.05 -5.78 15.58
C LEU A 39 -10.15 -5.26 14.65
N ASP A 40 -11.32 -5.02 15.21
CA ASP A 40 -12.35 -4.29 14.51
C ASP A 40 -11.70 -2.96 14.12
N SER A 41 -11.37 -2.83 12.82
CA SER A 41 -10.85 -1.58 12.28
C SER A 41 -11.87 -0.49 12.65
N LEU A 42 -11.41 0.56 13.31
CA LEU A 42 -12.24 1.72 13.59
C LEU A 42 -12.71 2.38 12.29
N LEU A 43 -11.96 2.14 11.21
CA LEU A 43 -12.29 2.60 9.86
C LEU A 43 -13.10 1.53 9.13
N THR A 44 -14.37 1.39 9.48
CA THR A 44 -15.27 0.54 8.70
C THR A 44 -15.55 1.18 7.33
N ILE A 45 -15.49 0.37 6.28
CA ILE A 45 -15.87 0.76 4.93
C ILE A 45 -16.82 -0.31 4.38
N SER A 46 -17.93 0.12 3.82
CA SER A 46 -18.84 -0.81 3.13
C SER A 46 -18.26 -1.23 1.77
N GLU A 47 -18.63 -2.41 1.28
CA GLU A 47 -18.19 -2.89 -0.03
C GLU A 47 -18.50 -1.91 -1.17
N PRO A 48 -19.70 -1.28 -1.25
CA PRO A 48 -20.00 -0.25 -2.26
C PRO A 48 -19.06 0.96 -2.16
N GLU A 49 -18.75 1.43 -0.93
CA GLU A 49 -17.81 2.53 -0.72
C GLU A 49 -16.39 2.13 -1.15
N ALA A 50 -15.91 0.94 -0.75
CA ALA A 50 -14.60 0.44 -1.12
C ALA A 50 -14.44 0.35 -2.64
N LYS A 51 -15.48 -0.14 -3.33
CA LYS A 51 -15.53 -0.19 -4.78
C LYS A 51 -15.48 1.20 -5.43
N ALA A 52 -16.26 2.15 -4.92
CA ALA A 52 -16.33 3.51 -5.46
C ALA A 52 -15.02 4.28 -5.24
N ILE A 53 -14.44 4.21 -4.04
CA ILE A 53 -13.17 4.85 -3.70
C ILE A 53 -12.03 4.20 -4.50
N GLY A 54 -11.97 2.87 -4.53
CA GLY A 54 -10.94 2.12 -5.25
C GLY A 54 -10.95 2.40 -6.75
N LYS A 55 -12.14 2.48 -7.36
CA LYS A 55 -12.26 2.89 -8.76
C LYS A 55 -11.68 4.29 -9.00
N ARG A 56 -11.92 5.22 -8.10
CA ARG A 56 -11.41 6.58 -8.22
C ARG A 56 -9.89 6.65 -8.06
N ILE A 57 -9.34 5.91 -7.09
CA ILE A 57 -7.89 5.78 -6.92
C ILE A 57 -7.28 5.16 -8.18
N TRP A 58 -7.85 4.06 -8.69
CA TRP A 58 -7.38 3.39 -9.90
C TRP A 58 -7.33 4.32 -11.12
N ILE A 59 -8.38 5.14 -11.32
CA ILE A 59 -8.40 6.12 -12.41
C ILE A 59 -7.29 7.17 -12.22
N ASN A 60 -7.08 7.67 -11.02
CA ASN A 60 -6.15 8.76 -10.76
C ASN A 60 -4.68 8.27 -10.72
N GLU A 61 -4.42 7.12 -10.10
CA GLU A 61 -3.06 6.62 -9.85
C GLU A 61 -2.56 5.68 -10.95
N CYS A 62 -3.48 4.94 -11.60
CA CYS A 62 -3.15 3.91 -12.59
C CYS A 62 -3.68 4.25 -13.98
N GLY A 63 -4.16 5.48 -14.21
CA GLY A 63 -4.72 5.91 -15.49
C GLY A 63 -6.00 5.16 -15.92
N GLY A 64 -6.67 4.44 -15.01
CA GLY A 64 -7.86 3.65 -15.29
C GLY A 64 -7.61 2.47 -16.22
N THR A 65 -6.37 2.00 -16.35
CA THR A 65 -6.00 0.86 -17.19
C THR A 65 -5.54 -0.33 -16.35
N ILE A 66 -5.72 -1.54 -16.85
CA ILE A 66 -5.25 -2.76 -16.18
C ILE A 66 -3.71 -2.79 -16.16
N GLU A 67 -3.07 -2.32 -17.23
CA GLU A 67 -1.63 -2.21 -17.35
C GLU A 67 -1.05 -1.25 -16.30
N GLY A 68 -1.77 -0.18 -15.98
CA GLY A 68 -1.37 0.80 -14.97
C GLY A 68 -1.28 0.25 -13.56
N LEU A 69 -1.92 -0.92 -13.28
CA LEU A 69 -1.79 -1.61 -12.00
C LEU A 69 -0.42 -2.25 -11.76
N THR A 70 0.46 -2.23 -12.76
CA THR A 70 1.81 -2.80 -12.66
C THR A 70 2.81 -1.83 -13.27
N SER A 71 3.67 -1.24 -12.47
CA SER A 71 4.66 -0.27 -12.90
C SER A 71 6.02 -0.53 -12.25
N TRP A 72 7.08 -0.07 -12.90
CA TRP A 72 8.42 0.01 -12.36
C TRP A 72 9.08 1.25 -12.93
N ASN A 73 9.21 2.29 -12.14
CA ASN A 73 9.72 3.57 -12.58
C ASN A 73 11.23 3.53 -12.81
N LYS A 74 11.72 4.37 -13.70
CA LYS A 74 13.16 4.50 -13.95
C LYS A 74 13.85 5.02 -12.66
N GLY A 75 14.91 4.33 -12.26
CA GLY A 75 15.67 4.66 -11.05
C GLY A 75 15.16 4.03 -9.76
N GLU A 76 14.02 3.35 -9.79
CA GLU A 76 13.53 2.55 -8.66
C GLU A 76 14.12 1.13 -8.67
N TYR A 77 14.13 0.51 -7.50
CA TYR A 77 14.64 -0.86 -7.29
C TYR A 77 13.52 -1.83 -6.92
N PHE A 78 12.28 -1.53 -7.34
CA PHE A 78 11.10 -2.31 -7.00
C PHE A 78 10.00 -2.15 -8.05
N ALA A 79 9.14 -3.15 -8.11
CA ALA A 79 7.85 -3.04 -8.77
C ALA A 79 6.84 -2.35 -7.86
N SER A 80 6.04 -1.43 -8.43
CA SER A 80 4.89 -0.78 -7.81
C SER A 80 3.62 -1.40 -8.33
N LEU A 81 2.81 -2.00 -7.46
CA LEU A 81 1.72 -2.88 -7.81
C LEU A 81 0.39 -2.44 -7.21
N GLY A 82 -0.70 -2.58 -7.98
CA GLY A 82 -2.06 -2.23 -7.55
C GLY A 82 -2.29 -0.73 -7.38
N ILE A 83 -3.49 -0.38 -6.89
CA ILE A 83 -3.95 1.01 -6.74
C ILE A 83 -3.21 1.80 -5.65
N GLY A 84 -2.53 1.12 -4.73
CA GLY A 84 -1.76 1.71 -3.65
C GLY A 84 -0.25 1.70 -3.90
N HIS A 85 0.18 1.44 -5.14
CA HIS A 85 1.61 1.35 -5.49
C HIS A 85 2.40 0.48 -4.50
N PHE A 86 1.86 -0.72 -4.18
CA PHE A 86 2.46 -1.62 -3.21
C PHE A 86 3.82 -2.11 -3.69
N ILE A 87 4.84 -1.87 -2.88
CA ILE A 87 6.24 -2.14 -3.21
C ILE A 87 6.55 -3.63 -3.08
N TRP A 88 7.16 -4.20 -4.14
CA TRP A 88 7.73 -5.54 -4.15
C TRP A 88 9.17 -5.48 -4.62
N TYR A 89 10.11 -5.73 -3.70
CA TYR A 89 11.53 -5.70 -4.01
C TYR A 89 11.99 -6.98 -4.71
N HIS A 90 12.90 -6.81 -5.67
CA HIS A 90 13.65 -7.92 -6.23
C HIS A 90 14.76 -8.40 -5.23
N ARG A 91 15.40 -9.52 -5.55
CA ARG A 91 16.36 -10.17 -4.65
C ARG A 91 17.63 -9.37 -4.38
N ILE A 92 18.14 -8.64 -5.38
CA ILE A 92 19.48 -8.08 -5.39
C ILE A 92 19.60 -6.83 -4.54
N LYS A 93 18.59 -5.95 -4.53
CA LYS A 93 18.67 -4.67 -3.85
C LYS A 93 17.33 -4.28 -3.21
N ARG A 94 17.40 -3.85 -1.95
CA ARG A 94 16.29 -3.17 -1.27
C ARG A 94 16.57 -1.68 -1.20
N GLY A 95 15.53 -0.89 -1.36
CA GLY A 95 15.56 0.55 -1.15
C GLY A 95 15.14 0.92 0.28
N PRO A 96 15.00 2.23 0.57
CA PRO A 96 14.69 2.73 1.91
C PRO A 96 13.21 2.58 2.30
N TYR A 97 12.34 2.18 1.37
CA TYR A 97 10.91 2.11 1.62
C TYR A 97 10.49 0.76 2.21
N GLU A 98 9.42 0.77 2.98
CA GLU A 98 8.81 -0.46 3.49
C GLU A 98 8.21 -1.27 2.34
N GLU A 99 8.56 -2.56 2.28
CA GLU A 99 7.97 -3.49 1.32
C GLU A 99 6.54 -3.82 1.72
N SER A 100 5.58 -3.46 0.88
CA SER A 100 4.16 -3.50 1.23
C SER A 100 3.34 -4.52 0.45
N PHE A 101 3.81 -4.97 -0.72
CA PHE A 101 3.09 -5.95 -1.51
C PHE A 101 2.91 -7.32 -0.80
N PRO A 102 3.92 -7.90 -0.14
CA PRO A 102 3.72 -9.14 0.61
C PRO A 102 2.69 -9.00 1.75
N SER A 103 2.54 -7.80 2.31
CA SER A 103 1.52 -7.53 3.33
C SER A 103 0.12 -7.47 2.73
N LEU A 104 -0.03 -6.87 1.53
CA LEU A 104 -1.27 -6.94 0.77
C LEU A 104 -1.64 -8.39 0.45
N VAL A 105 -0.69 -9.20 -0.03
CA VAL A 105 -0.93 -10.62 -0.35
C VAL A 105 -1.49 -11.37 0.86
N ARG A 106 -0.87 -11.22 2.03
CA ARG A 106 -1.38 -11.83 3.28
C ARG A 106 -2.80 -11.36 3.61
N TYR A 107 -3.08 -10.08 3.41
CA TYR A 107 -4.42 -9.53 3.61
C TYR A 107 -5.45 -10.15 2.65
N LEU A 108 -5.13 -10.24 1.35
CA LEU A 108 -6.01 -10.86 0.35
C LEU A 108 -6.31 -12.32 0.69
N VAL A 109 -5.29 -13.09 1.08
CA VAL A 109 -5.47 -14.48 1.53
C VAL A 109 -6.37 -14.56 2.76
N SER A 110 -6.23 -13.66 3.73
CA SER A 110 -7.09 -13.62 4.92
C SER A 110 -8.54 -13.30 4.60
N LYS A 111 -8.80 -12.69 3.43
CA LYS A 111 -10.15 -12.42 2.89
C LYS A 111 -10.66 -13.54 1.98
N GLY A 112 -9.95 -14.67 1.87
CA GLY A 112 -10.36 -15.82 1.07
C GLY A 112 -10.06 -15.67 -0.43
N VAL A 113 -9.23 -14.73 -0.84
CA VAL A 113 -8.83 -14.59 -2.24
C VAL A 113 -7.85 -15.70 -2.61
N ASN A 114 -8.11 -16.38 -3.73
CA ASN A 114 -7.16 -17.32 -4.31
C ASN A 114 -6.05 -16.52 -5.00
N VAL A 115 -4.81 -16.70 -4.54
CA VAL A 115 -3.63 -15.96 -5.00
C VAL A 115 -2.71 -16.91 -5.76
N PRO A 116 -2.24 -16.56 -6.96
CA PRO A 116 -1.30 -17.37 -7.73
C PRO A 116 -0.02 -17.71 -6.95
N GLU A 117 0.49 -18.93 -7.11
CA GLU A 117 1.61 -19.44 -6.31
C GLU A 117 2.86 -18.57 -6.38
N PHE A 118 3.22 -18.07 -7.56
CA PHE A 118 4.42 -17.25 -7.73
C PHE A 118 4.40 -15.94 -6.93
N ILE A 119 3.21 -15.45 -6.53
CA ILE A 119 3.05 -14.21 -5.75
C ILE A 119 3.47 -14.40 -4.29
N PHE A 120 3.54 -15.64 -3.80
CA PHE A 120 4.10 -15.97 -2.48
C PHE A 120 5.61 -15.96 -2.44
N ASN A 121 6.28 -15.77 -3.56
CA ASN A 121 7.73 -15.66 -3.59
C ASN A 121 8.20 -14.51 -2.68
N LYS A 122 9.29 -14.77 -1.96
CA LYS A 122 9.88 -13.77 -1.06
C LYS A 122 10.29 -12.47 -1.79
N HIS A 123 10.59 -12.58 -3.07
CA HIS A 123 11.07 -11.48 -3.91
C HIS A 123 10.31 -11.41 -5.21
N CYS A 124 10.20 -10.21 -5.76
CA CYS A 124 9.68 -9.97 -7.10
C CYS A 124 10.42 -10.87 -8.11
N PRO A 125 9.71 -11.60 -8.98
CA PRO A 125 10.32 -12.55 -9.91
C PRO A 125 11.14 -11.86 -11.03
N TRP A 126 10.90 -10.58 -11.28
CA TRP A 126 11.68 -9.79 -12.23
C TRP A 126 12.84 -9.11 -11.49
N GLU A 127 14.07 -9.39 -11.90
CA GLU A 127 15.26 -8.88 -11.20
C GLU A 127 15.63 -7.46 -11.62
N THR A 128 15.19 -7.04 -12.81
CA THR A 128 15.43 -5.70 -13.35
C THR A 128 14.16 -5.08 -13.89
N ARG A 129 14.19 -3.75 -14.06
CA ARG A 129 13.11 -3.03 -14.74
C ARG A 129 12.94 -3.51 -16.19
N GLU A 130 14.04 -3.81 -16.85
CA GLU A 130 14.07 -4.33 -18.23
C GLU A 130 13.35 -5.68 -18.32
N ASP A 131 13.59 -6.58 -17.39
CA ASP A 131 12.91 -7.89 -17.32
C ASP A 131 11.41 -7.71 -17.04
N PHE A 132 11.06 -6.80 -16.14
CA PHE A 132 9.66 -6.46 -15.87
C PHE A 132 8.94 -5.94 -17.11
N VAL A 133 9.58 -5.04 -17.86
CA VAL A 133 9.03 -4.48 -19.11
C VAL A 133 8.92 -5.54 -20.21
N LYS A 134 9.93 -6.40 -20.36
CA LYS A 134 9.87 -7.53 -21.30
C LYS A 134 8.74 -8.51 -20.98
N ALA A 135 8.46 -8.70 -19.70
CA ALA A 135 7.42 -9.61 -19.22
C ALA A 135 5.99 -9.04 -19.32
N LYS A 136 5.80 -7.82 -19.84
CA LYS A 136 4.49 -7.12 -19.81
C LYS A 136 3.30 -7.93 -20.35
N ASN A 137 3.54 -8.84 -21.27
CA ASN A 137 2.54 -9.71 -21.89
C ASN A 137 2.71 -11.18 -21.49
N SER A 138 3.55 -11.49 -20.51
CA SER A 138 3.72 -12.86 -20.02
C SER A 138 2.48 -13.35 -19.27
N PRO A 139 2.23 -14.67 -19.25
CA PRO A 139 1.12 -15.24 -18.46
C PRO A 139 1.14 -14.80 -17.00
N GLN A 140 2.32 -14.77 -16.37
CA GLN A 140 2.48 -14.32 -14.97
C GLN A 140 2.07 -12.86 -14.78
N MET A 141 2.43 -11.96 -15.72
CA MET A 141 2.05 -10.55 -15.63
C MET A 141 0.55 -10.36 -15.83
N ILE A 142 -0.05 -11.12 -16.75
CA ILE A 142 -1.50 -11.09 -16.98
C ILE A 142 -2.24 -11.59 -15.74
N GLU A 143 -1.77 -12.68 -15.14
CA GLU A 143 -2.37 -13.25 -13.93
C GLU A 143 -2.25 -12.29 -12.73
N LEU A 144 -1.08 -11.65 -12.54
CA LEU A 144 -0.89 -10.60 -11.53
C LEU A 144 -1.87 -9.43 -11.73
N ARG A 145 -2.00 -8.93 -12.95
CA ARG A 145 -2.92 -7.82 -13.28
C ARG A 145 -4.37 -8.19 -13.03
N ASN A 146 -4.78 -9.40 -13.38
CA ASN A 146 -6.14 -9.89 -13.14
C ASN A 146 -6.43 -9.97 -11.63
N LEU A 147 -5.48 -10.47 -10.82
CA LEU A 147 -5.59 -10.46 -9.37
C LEU A 147 -5.74 -9.03 -8.85
N LEU A 148 -4.85 -8.12 -9.25
CA LEU A 148 -4.87 -6.74 -8.80
C LEU A 148 -6.17 -6.03 -9.20
N PHE A 149 -6.65 -6.23 -10.42
CA PHE A 149 -7.90 -5.63 -10.90
C PHE A 149 -9.12 -6.16 -10.14
N SER A 150 -9.24 -7.47 -9.98
CA SER A 150 -10.38 -8.09 -9.30
C SER A 150 -10.44 -7.76 -7.80
N THR A 151 -9.31 -7.39 -7.20
CA THR A 151 -9.19 -7.10 -5.76
C THR A 151 -9.14 -5.60 -5.42
N ILE A 152 -9.43 -4.70 -6.35
CA ILE A 152 -9.42 -3.24 -6.10
C ILE A 152 -10.19 -2.85 -4.82
N PRO A 153 -11.41 -3.36 -4.53
CA PRO A 153 -12.09 -3.02 -3.28
C PRO A 153 -11.33 -3.46 -2.03
N LEU A 154 -10.74 -4.65 -2.02
CA LEU A 154 -9.93 -5.14 -0.92
C LEU A 154 -8.61 -4.39 -0.75
N GLN A 155 -8.02 -3.92 -1.86
CA GLN A 155 -6.86 -3.03 -1.80
C GLN A 155 -7.22 -1.68 -1.15
N THR A 156 -8.42 -1.16 -1.40
CA THR A 156 -8.93 0.05 -0.75
C THR A 156 -9.08 -0.15 0.76
N GLU A 157 -9.67 -1.26 1.18
CA GLU A 157 -9.75 -1.63 2.61
C GLU A 157 -8.35 -1.72 3.24
N PHE A 158 -7.41 -2.36 2.55
CA PHE A 158 -6.04 -2.51 3.02
C PHE A 158 -5.29 -1.17 3.14
N ILE A 159 -5.51 -0.23 2.21
CA ILE A 159 -4.95 1.13 2.29
C ILE A 159 -5.46 1.82 3.55
N LEU A 160 -6.77 1.78 3.82
CA LEU A 160 -7.35 2.38 5.02
C LEU A 160 -6.83 1.72 6.30
N LEU A 161 -6.70 0.41 6.34
CA LEU A 161 -6.12 -0.32 7.46
C LEU A 161 -4.67 0.10 7.74
N ARG A 162 -3.85 0.23 6.68
CA ARG A 162 -2.47 0.74 6.82
C ARG A 162 -2.42 2.14 7.36
N LEU A 163 -3.30 3.01 6.88
CA LEU A 163 -3.39 4.40 7.32
C LEU A 163 -3.79 4.49 8.81
N GLU A 164 -4.77 3.69 9.24
CA GLU A 164 -5.17 3.60 10.64
C GLU A 164 -4.02 3.12 11.53
N ASN A 165 -3.31 2.08 11.11
CA ASN A 165 -2.16 1.55 11.83
C ASN A 165 -0.98 2.54 11.89
N ALA A 166 -0.86 3.46 10.93
CA ALA A 166 0.15 4.50 10.91
C ALA A 166 -0.20 5.70 11.82
N LEU A 167 -1.49 5.90 12.14
CA LEU A 167 -1.97 7.06 12.90
C LEU A 167 -1.23 7.28 14.23
N PRO A 168 -0.98 6.27 15.10
CA PRO A 168 -0.25 6.49 16.36
C PRO A 168 1.15 7.08 16.13
N LYS A 169 1.87 6.59 15.11
CA LYS A 169 3.19 7.10 14.74
C LYS A 169 3.11 8.53 14.21
N MET A 170 2.13 8.82 13.37
CA MET A 170 1.89 10.17 12.84
C MET A 170 1.59 11.15 13.99
N VAL A 171 0.71 10.77 14.91
CA VAL A 171 0.36 11.59 16.08
C VAL A 171 1.54 11.79 17.02
N SER A 172 2.40 10.79 17.21
CA SER A 172 3.59 10.91 18.06
C SER A 172 4.63 11.90 17.51
N ALA A 173 4.68 12.09 16.18
CA ALA A 173 5.63 12.98 15.52
C ALA A 173 5.28 14.49 15.65
N ILE A 174 4.07 14.81 16.10
CA ILE A 174 3.61 16.19 16.26
C ILE A 174 3.63 16.65 17.72
N SER A 175 3.63 17.98 17.92
CA SER A 175 3.61 18.56 19.27
C SER A 175 2.40 18.10 20.08
N ILE A 176 2.60 17.85 21.38
CA ILE A 176 1.59 17.29 22.29
C ILE A 176 0.27 18.06 22.22
N LYS A 177 0.34 19.39 22.19
CA LYS A 177 -0.85 20.28 22.12
C LYS A 177 -1.75 20.05 20.90
N ASN A 178 -1.20 19.51 19.81
CA ASN A 178 -1.92 19.30 18.55
C ASN A 178 -2.40 17.86 18.34
N ARG A 179 -1.91 16.90 19.14
CA ARG A 179 -2.19 15.47 18.96
C ARG A 179 -3.68 15.13 18.95
N SER A 180 -4.40 15.59 19.96
CA SER A 180 -5.85 15.36 20.06
C SER A 180 -6.62 15.95 18.89
N LYS A 181 -6.24 17.16 18.43
CA LYS A 181 -6.88 17.82 17.29
C LYS A 181 -6.65 17.04 15.99
N VAL A 182 -5.42 16.57 15.74
CA VAL A 182 -5.09 15.80 14.54
C VAL A 182 -5.82 14.47 14.53
N GLN A 183 -5.80 13.75 15.65
CA GLN A 183 -6.53 12.49 15.80
C GLN A 183 -8.05 12.66 15.61
N SER A 184 -8.64 13.69 16.20
CA SER A 184 -10.06 14.01 16.02
C SER A 184 -10.40 14.33 14.57
N ASN A 185 -9.56 15.12 13.87
CA ASN A 185 -9.77 15.45 12.47
C ASN A 185 -9.63 14.22 11.57
N PHE A 186 -8.66 13.34 11.84
CA PHE A 186 -8.52 12.07 11.13
C PHE A 186 -9.83 11.27 11.19
N TYR A 187 -10.36 11.01 12.38
CA TYR A 187 -11.62 10.26 12.53
C TYR A 187 -12.85 11.00 11.98
N LYS A 188 -12.85 12.33 11.94
CA LYS A 188 -13.92 13.09 11.25
C LYS A 188 -13.92 12.84 9.74
N LEU A 189 -12.73 12.83 9.11
CA LEU A 189 -12.59 12.54 7.68
C LEU A 189 -13.07 11.12 7.35
N THR A 190 -12.76 10.14 8.19
CA THR A 190 -13.13 8.75 7.94
C THR A 190 -14.63 8.45 8.01
N ARG A 191 -15.46 9.40 8.48
CA ARG A 191 -16.92 9.23 8.55
C ARG A 191 -17.63 9.34 7.20
N THR A 192 -16.97 9.80 6.17
CA THR A 192 -17.56 9.97 4.84
C THR A 192 -16.69 9.33 3.77
N ALA A 193 -17.31 8.82 2.70
CA ALA A 193 -16.58 8.26 1.56
C ALA A 193 -15.62 9.29 0.95
N LYS A 194 -16.01 10.56 0.86
CA LYS A 194 -15.19 11.65 0.35
C LYS A 194 -13.98 11.93 1.23
N GLY A 195 -14.16 11.88 2.54
CA GLY A 195 -13.07 12.04 3.49
C GLY A 195 -12.13 10.83 3.51
N LYS A 196 -12.64 9.60 3.44
CA LYS A 196 -11.82 8.38 3.31
C LYS A 196 -10.95 8.40 2.04
N TYR A 197 -11.49 8.93 0.94
CA TYR A 197 -10.71 9.11 -0.30
C TYR A 197 -9.62 10.19 -0.17
N ALA A 198 -9.85 11.23 0.63
CA ALA A 198 -8.93 12.35 0.80
C ALA A 198 -7.75 12.03 1.76
N LEU A 199 -7.83 10.96 2.54
CA LEU A 199 -6.79 10.45 3.42
C LEU A 199 -5.77 9.61 2.67
#